data_70d3d755a3513db51e08a66958c4dcf5
#
_entry.id   70d3d755a3513db51e08a66958c4dcf5
#
_cell.length_a   1.000
_cell.length_b   1.000
_cell.length_c   1.000
_cell.angle_alpha   90.00
_cell.angle_beta   90.00
_cell.angle_gamma   90.00
#
_symmetry.space_group_name_H-M   'P 1'
#
loop_
_entity.id
_entity.type
_entity.pdbx_description
1 polymer ?
#
loop_
_entity_poly.entity_id
_entity_poly.type
_entity_poly.pdbx_seq_one_letter_code
_entity_poly.pdbx_strand_id
1 'polypeptide(L)'
;MSGRDRASALRQRIAYEAARIMVEQGGGDFERARRKAAERTGILDRRCWPSNEAIQEALLTQRRLFRGESHARDLERMRGVALDAMRSFQGFSPRLVGPVLSGAGRPEEGVSLYLFAERPEDVVFALIDQKIPWEERERSFRYSSGERQTHPVFRFVAGDTPFELIVLPRTALRNPPLDPVTERPERGAGIADLEHLMAQDDDWSLRELAI
;
A
#
# COMPACT_ATOMS: atom_id res chain seq x y z
N MET A 1 9.42 -5.01 -36.54
CA MET A 1 8.81 -4.67 -35.24
C MET A 1 7.34 -4.43 -35.43
N SER A 2 6.50 -5.28 -34.81
CA SER A 2 5.03 -5.16 -34.90
C SER A 2 4.54 -3.86 -34.24
N GLY A 3 3.43 -3.29 -34.73
CA GLY A 3 2.84 -2.08 -34.12
C GLY A 3 2.45 -2.30 -32.63
N ARG A 4 2.21 -3.55 -32.22
CA ARG A 4 1.97 -3.95 -30.82
C ARG A 4 3.21 -3.82 -29.96
N ASP A 5 4.38 -4.21 -30.47
CA ASP A 5 5.66 -4.12 -29.74
C ASP A 5 6.03 -2.66 -29.49
N ARG A 6 5.78 -1.78 -30.46
CA ARG A 6 6.02 -0.35 -30.33
C ARG A 6 5.09 0.31 -29.28
N ALA A 7 3.82 -0.05 -29.27
CA ALA A 7 2.87 0.46 -28.27
C ALA A 7 3.22 -0.04 -26.85
N SER A 8 3.68 -1.29 -26.70
CA SER A 8 4.13 -1.86 -25.44
C SER A 8 5.36 -1.12 -24.91
N ALA A 9 6.36 -0.88 -25.75
CA ALA A 9 7.56 -0.14 -25.38
C ALA A 9 7.26 1.30 -24.94
N LEU A 10 6.30 1.97 -25.62
CA LEU A 10 5.87 3.31 -25.23
C LEU A 10 5.15 3.32 -23.87
N ARG A 11 4.30 2.32 -23.60
CA ARG A 11 3.66 2.16 -22.27
C ARG A 11 4.67 1.95 -21.17
N GLN A 12 5.65 1.08 -21.38
CA GLN A 12 6.73 0.82 -20.43
C GLN A 12 7.53 2.10 -20.14
N ARG A 13 7.83 2.88 -21.17
CA ARG A 13 8.56 4.15 -21.01
C ARG A 13 7.80 5.16 -20.15
N ILE A 14 6.49 5.31 -20.37
CA ILE A 14 5.64 6.18 -19.54
C ILE A 14 5.55 5.62 -18.12
N ALA A 15 5.39 4.31 -17.93
CA ALA A 15 5.31 3.68 -16.62
C ALA A 15 6.59 3.92 -15.80
N TYR A 16 7.76 3.75 -16.42
CA TYR A 16 9.05 4.00 -15.80
C TYR A 16 9.20 5.47 -15.38
N GLU A 17 8.86 6.41 -16.26
CA GLU A 17 8.94 7.85 -15.96
C GLU A 17 7.93 8.28 -14.89
N ALA A 18 6.70 7.72 -14.90
CA ALA A 18 5.70 7.96 -13.87
C ALA A 18 6.16 7.44 -12.50
N ALA A 19 6.74 6.24 -12.47
CA ALA A 19 7.34 5.68 -11.26
C ALA A 19 8.47 6.58 -10.72
N ARG A 20 9.33 7.10 -11.59
CA ARG A 20 10.40 8.04 -11.21
C ARG A 20 9.84 9.33 -10.59
N ILE A 21 8.79 9.89 -11.19
CA ILE A 21 8.11 11.08 -10.67
C ILE A 21 7.51 10.79 -9.28
N MET A 22 6.91 9.63 -9.08
CA MET A 22 6.35 9.22 -7.78
C MET A 22 7.45 9.05 -6.72
N VAL A 23 8.62 8.52 -7.10
CA VAL A 23 9.79 8.42 -6.20
C VAL A 23 10.29 9.82 -5.81
N GLU A 24 10.44 10.74 -6.78
CA GLU A 24 10.91 12.10 -6.56
C GLU A 24 9.97 12.92 -5.66
N GLN A 25 8.64 12.68 -5.75
CA GLN A 25 7.62 13.44 -5.03
C GLN A 25 7.18 12.81 -3.69
N GLY A 26 7.78 11.70 -3.31
CA GLY A 26 7.46 11.07 -2.05
C GLY A 26 6.13 10.29 -2.04
N GLY A 27 5.66 9.81 -3.17
CA GLY A 27 4.34 9.20 -3.35
C GLY A 27 3.43 10.09 -4.19
N GLY A 28 2.15 9.78 -4.31
CA GLY A 28 1.21 10.64 -4.99
C GLY A 28 0.14 9.93 -5.84
N ASP A 29 -0.64 10.73 -6.53
CA ASP A 29 -1.71 10.32 -7.41
C ASP A 29 -1.13 9.75 -8.73
N PHE A 30 -1.48 8.50 -9.04
CA PHE A 30 -1.09 7.80 -10.26
C PHE A 30 -1.50 8.56 -11.53
N GLU A 31 -2.68 9.18 -11.54
CA GLU A 31 -3.17 9.95 -12.68
C GLU A 31 -2.31 11.18 -12.94
N ARG A 32 -1.96 11.88 -11.88
CA ARG A 32 -1.05 13.05 -11.94
C ARG A 32 0.34 12.64 -12.41
N ALA A 33 0.89 11.54 -11.87
CA ALA A 33 2.20 11.01 -12.26
C ALA A 33 2.21 10.59 -13.73
N ARG A 34 1.18 9.86 -14.19
CA ARG A 34 1.00 9.43 -15.57
C ARG A 34 0.94 10.60 -16.55
N ARG A 35 0.12 11.62 -16.25
CA ARG A 35 0.02 12.81 -17.09
C ARG A 35 1.36 13.52 -17.22
N LYS A 36 2.06 13.74 -16.10
CA LYS A 36 3.37 14.40 -16.08
C LYS A 36 4.44 13.59 -16.82
N ALA A 37 4.39 12.25 -16.72
CA ALA A 37 5.26 11.35 -17.46
C ALA A 37 4.99 11.40 -18.97
N ALA A 38 3.73 11.43 -19.38
CA ALA A 38 3.34 11.56 -20.78
C ALA A 38 3.85 12.89 -21.38
N GLU A 39 3.75 13.99 -20.65
CA GLU A 39 4.31 15.29 -21.02
C GLU A 39 5.83 15.25 -21.15
N ARG A 40 6.55 14.70 -20.18
CA ARG A 40 8.03 14.57 -20.22
C ARG A 40 8.55 13.67 -21.33
N THR A 41 7.82 12.61 -21.62
CA THR A 41 8.20 11.64 -22.67
C THR A 41 7.76 12.05 -24.08
N GLY A 42 6.89 13.07 -24.20
CA GLY A 42 6.28 13.49 -25.46
C GLY A 42 5.25 12.52 -26.01
N ILE A 43 4.78 11.53 -25.22
CA ILE A 43 3.83 10.51 -25.65
C ILE A 43 2.43 10.90 -25.18
N LEU A 44 1.74 11.71 -25.97
CA LEU A 44 0.44 12.28 -25.61
C LEU A 44 -0.76 11.36 -25.94
N ASP A 45 -0.57 10.31 -26.78
CA ASP A 45 -1.63 9.37 -27.12
C ASP A 45 -2.03 8.53 -25.89
N ARG A 46 -3.25 8.77 -25.40
CA ARG A 46 -3.81 8.06 -24.23
C ARG A 46 -3.90 6.54 -24.41
N ARG A 47 -3.94 6.02 -25.65
CA ARG A 47 -3.92 4.58 -25.93
C ARG A 47 -2.60 3.92 -25.54
N CYS A 48 -1.54 4.72 -25.44
CA CYS A 48 -0.20 4.30 -24.98
C CYS A 48 0.02 4.54 -23.48
N TRP A 49 -1.00 4.99 -22.74
CA TRP A 49 -0.84 5.23 -21.31
C TRP A 49 -0.87 3.92 -20.52
N PRO A 50 0.03 3.77 -19.52
CA PRO A 50 0.07 2.58 -18.69
C PRO A 50 -1.10 2.54 -17.70
N SER A 51 -1.45 1.35 -17.24
CA SER A 51 -2.35 1.16 -16.09
C SER A 51 -1.64 1.56 -14.78
N ASN A 52 -2.40 1.71 -13.70
CA ASN A 52 -1.83 1.95 -12.37
C ASN A 52 -0.94 0.78 -11.93
N GLU A 53 -1.36 -0.46 -12.25
CA GLU A 53 -0.57 -1.67 -11.98
C GLU A 53 0.81 -1.63 -12.66
N ALA A 54 0.87 -1.22 -13.94
CA ALA A 54 2.13 -1.11 -14.67
C ALA A 54 3.05 -0.03 -14.07
N ILE A 55 2.50 1.09 -13.59
CA ILE A 55 3.27 2.13 -12.89
C ILE A 55 3.78 1.60 -11.55
N GLN A 56 2.96 0.86 -10.81
CA GLN A 56 3.35 0.27 -9.54
C GLN A 56 4.45 -0.79 -9.72
N GLU A 57 4.36 -1.64 -10.72
CA GLU A 57 5.40 -2.61 -11.05
C GLU A 57 6.73 -1.92 -11.39
N ALA A 58 6.69 -0.85 -12.20
CA ALA A 58 7.87 -0.04 -12.51
C ALA A 58 8.43 0.64 -11.24
N LEU A 59 7.58 1.08 -10.31
CA LEU A 59 7.96 1.67 -9.05
C LEU A 59 8.68 0.66 -8.15
N LEU A 60 8.16 -0.56 -8.03
CA LEU A 60 8.79 -1.65 -7.30
C LEU A 60 10.15 -2.02 -7.89
N THR A 61 10.23 -2.11 -9.22
CA THR A 61 11.49 -2.39 -9.94
C THR A 61 12.53 -1.30 -9.69
N GLN A 62 12.15 -0.03 -9.77
CA GLN A 62 13.06 1.08 -9.46
C GLN A 62 13.54 1.05 -8.01
N ARG A 63 12.65 0.79 -7.06
CA ARG A 63 13.00 0.71 -5.64
C ARG A 63 14.00 -0.42 -5.36
N ARG A 64 13.82 -1.59 -5.99
CA ARG A 64 14.79 -2.70 -5.90
C ARG A 64 16.15 -2.34 -6.47
N LEU A 65 16.20 -1.65 -7.62
CA LEU A 65 17.45 -1.31 -8.29
C LEU A 65 18.25 -0.20 -7.59
N PHE A 66 17.55 0.79 -6.99
CA PHE A 66 18.20 2.00 -6.45
C PHE A 66 18.34 2.03 -4.93
N ARG A 67 17.62 1.18 -4.18
CA ARG A 67 17.68 1.14 -2.72
C ARG A 67 17.89 -0.27 -2.14
N GLY A 68 18.05 -1.29 -2.96
CA GLY A 68 18.41 -2.67 -2.63
C GLY A 68 18.18 -3.10 -1.17
N GLU A 69 19.28 -3.29 -0.44
CA GLU A 69 19.25 -3.78 0.94
C GLU A 69 18.60 -2.85 1.95
N SER A 70 18.71 -1.53 1.81
CA SER A 70 18.13 -0.60 2.79
C SER A 70 16.60 -0.62 2.73
N HIS A 71 16.01 -0.69 1.53
CA HIS A 71 14.57 -0.78 1.37
C HIS A 71 13.98 -2.11 1.88
N ALA A 72 14.71 -3.22 1.65
CA ALA A 72 14.29 -4.53 2.17
C ALA A 72 14.26 -4.53 3.71
N ARG A 73 15.31 -4.01 4.36
CA ARG A 73 15.37 -3.87 5.83
C ARG A 73 14.28 -2.95 6.38
N ASP A 74 14.03 -1.81 5.72
CA ASP A 74 12.95 -0.90 6.12
C ASP A 74 11.58 -1.58 6.02
N LEU A 75 11.34 -2.32 4.94
CA LEU A 75 10.09 -3.04 4.73
C LEU A 75 9.89 -4.17 5.74
N GLU A 76 10.93 -4.95 6.02
CA GLU A 76 10.94 -5.98 7.06
C GLU A 76 10.61 -5.39 8.42
N ARG A 77 11.28 -4.29 8.81
CA ARG A 77 11.01 -3.56 10.05
C ARG A 77 9.55 -3.08 10.10
N MET A 78 9.04 -2.48 9.04
CA MET A 78 7.66 -1.99 8.98
C MET A 78 6.64 -3.14 9.09
N ARG A 79 6.90 -4.29 8.48
CA ARG A 79 6.07 -5.50 8.61
C ARG A 79 6.10 -6.06 10.02
N GLY A 80 7.27 -6.06 10.68
CA GLY A 80 7.40 -6.46 12.08
C GLY A 80 6.57 -5.56 13.00
N VAL A 81 6.70 -4.24 12.88
CA VAL A 81 5.92 -3.28 13.67
C VAL A 81 4.41 -3.38 13.35
N ALA A 82 4.05 -3.64 12.08
CA ALA A 82 2.67 -3.90 11.69
C ALA A 82 2.11 -5.15 12.36
N LEU A 83 2.88 -6.23 12.40
CA LEU A 83 2.47 -7.49 13.04
C LEU A 83 2.22 -7.31 14.55
N ASP A 84 3.08 -6.56 15.25
CA ASP A 84 2.90 -6.26 16.68
C ASP A 84 1.63 -5.42 16.92
N ALA A 85 1.39 -4.42 16.08
CA ALA A 85 0.15 -3.64 16.13
C ALA A 85 -1.08 -4.51 15.85
N MET A 86 -1.03 -5.38 14.85
CA MET A 86 -2.12 -6.31 14.53
C MET A 86 -2.43 -7.24 15.70
N ARG A 87 -1.42 -7.74 16.41
CA ARG A 87 -1.61 -8.56 17.62
C ARG A 87 -2.27 -7.77 18.74
N SER A 88 -1.90 -6.50 18.92
CA SER A 88 -2.51 -5.61 19.92
C SER A 88 -3.98 -5.32 19.63
N PHE A 89 -4.37 -5.28 18.35
CA PHE A 89 -5.75 -5.06 17.90
C PHE A 89 -6.44 -6.35 17.39
N GLN A 90 -6.00 -7.54 17.80
CA GLN A 90 -6.50 -8.82 17.28
C GLN A 90 -8.02 -9.00 17.42
N GLY A 91 -8.65 -8.41 18.45
CA GLY A 91 -10.11 -8.43 18.67
C GLY A 91 -10.91 -7.79 17.53
N PHE A 92 -10.28 -6.96 16.70
CA PHE A 92 -10.89 -6.27 15.55
C PHE A 92 -10.55 -6.94 14.20
N SER A 93 -10.06 -8.19 14.20
CA SER A 93 -9.70 -8.92 12.97
C SER A 93 -8.80 -8.13 12.02
N PRO A 94 -7.66 -7.60 12.47
CA PRO A 94 -6.84 -6.65 11.72
C PRO A 94 -6.34 -7.22 10.39
N ARG A 95 -6.22 -6.34 9.38
CA ARG A 95 -5.66 -6.66 8.07
C ARG A 95 -4.64 -5.60 7.67
N LEU A 96 -3.41 -6.02 7.37
CA LEU A 96 -2.43 -5.13 6.76
C LEU A 96 -2.84 -4.85 5.30
N VAL A 97 -2.81 -3.58 4.91
CA VAL A 97 -3.18 -3.13 3.55
C VAL A 97 -2.16 -2.13 3.01
N GLY A 98 -2.28 -1.83 1.73
CA GLY A 98 -1.53 -0.77 1.07
C GLY A 98 -0.05 -1.08 0.83
N PRO A 99 0.82 -0.03 0.79
CA PRO A 99 2.19 -0.14 0.28
C PRO A 99 3.10 -1.09 1.05
N VAL A 100 2.93 -1.21 2.37
CA VAL A 100 3.75 -2.12 3.20
C VAL A 100 3.48 -3.58 2.86
N LEU A 101 2.20 -3.92 2.61
CA LEU A 101 1.82 -5.26 2.17
C LEU A 101 2.37 -5.57 0.77
N SER A 102 2.20 -4.64 -0.17
CA SER A 102 2.62 -4.83 -1.57
C SER A 102 4.14 -4.76 -1.79
N GLY A 103 4.94 -4.44 -0.77
CA GLY A 103 6.38 -4.27 -0.89
C GLY A 103 6.82 -2.90 -1.40
N ALA A 104 5.87 -1.97 -1.58
CA ALA A 104 6.14 -0.60 -2.03
C ALA A 104 6.26 0.40 -0.87
N GLY A 105 6.10 -0.02 0.38
CA GLY A 105 6.08 0.82 1.55
C GLY A 105 7.37 1.59 1.81
N ARG A 106 7.24 2.79 2.36
CA ARG A 106 8.33 3.61 2.84
C ARG A 106 8.10 4.01 4.29
N PRO A 107 9.16 4.19 5.10
CA PRO A 107 9.01 4.59 6.49
C PRO A 107 8.13 5.82 6.70
N GLU A 108 8.23 6.81 5.80
CA GLU A 108 7.48 8.06 5.89
C GLU A 108 5.97 7.89 5.58
N GLU A 109 5.62 6.87 4.80
CA GLU A 109 4.22 6.56 4.45
C GLU A 109 3.50 5.83 5.59
N GLY A 110 4.28 5.11 6.43
CA GLY A 110 3.76 4.38 7.58
C GLY A 110 3.01 3.10 7.22
N VAL A 111 2.28 2.58 8.20
CA VAL A 111 1.53 1.32 8.16
C VAL A 111 0.03 1.61 8.14
N SER A 112 -0.70 1.00 7.22
CA SER A 112 -2.17 1.09 7.15
C SER A 112 -2.79 -0.26 7.51
N LEU A 113 -3.71 -0.24 8.48
CA LEU A 113 -4.47 -1.42 8.92
C LEU A 113 -5.96 -1.19 8.76
N TYR A 114 -6.68 -2.17 8.23
CA TYR A 114 -8.12 -2.27 8.38
C TYR A 114 -8.42 -2.93 9.72
N LEU A 115 -9.31 -2.33 10.50
CA LEU A 115 -9.90 -2.90 11.71
C LEU A 115 -11.42 -3.01 11.50
N PHE A 116 -12.01 -4.12 11.90
CA PHE A 116 -13.44 -4.38 11.68
C PHE A 116 -14.17 -4.35 13.01
N ALA A 117 -15.03 -3.35 13.19
CA ALA A 117 -15.80 -3.13 14.39
C ALA A 117 -17.29 -2.93 14.09
N GLU A 118 -18.15 -3.23 15.05
CA GLU A 118 -19.58 -2.87 14.95
C GLU A 118 -19.76 -1.35 15.11
N ARG A 119 -18.95 -0.76 15.98
CA ARG A 119 -18.93 0.67 16.25
C ARG A 119 -17.49 1.17 16.26
N PRO A 120 -17.20 2.31 15.63
CA PRO A 120 -15.85 2.89 15.65
C PRO A 120 -15.35 3.19 17.07
N GLU A 121 -16.26 3.53 17.99
CA GLU A 121 -15.96 3.81 19.38
C GLU A 121 -15.29 2.64 20.11
N ASP A 122 -15.55 1.40 19.68
CA ASP A 122 -14.91 0.22 20.27
C ASP A 122 -13.39 0.25 20.03
N VAL A 123 -12.94 0.77 18.88
CA VAL A 123 -11.51 0.99 18.58
C VAL A 123 -10.97 2.17 19.38
N VAL A 124 -11.73 3.24 19.57
CA VAL A 124 -11.34 4.38 20.42
C VAL A 124 -11.09 3.92 21.87
N PHE A 125 -11.96 3.08 22.44
CA PHE A 125 -11.74 2.52 23.76
C PHE A 125 -10.45 1.69 23.83
N ALA A 126 -10.16 0.89 22.82
CA ALA A 126 -8.92 0.13 22.76
C ALA A 126 -7.67 1.04 22.68
N LEU A 127 -7.74 2.18 21.97
CA LEU A 127 -6.66 3.16 21.92
C LEU A 127 -6.45 3.83 23.29
N ILE A 128 -7.56 4.18 24.00
CA ILE A 128 -7.52 4.73 25.35
C ILE A 128 -6.87 3.73 26.32
N ASP A 129 -7.33 2.48 26.32
CA ASP A 129 -6.82 1.43 27.20
C ASP A 129 -5.31 1.18 27.01
N GLN A 130 -4.85 1.28 25.77
CA GLN A 130 -3.44 1.16 25.42
C GLN A 130 -2.65 2.47 25.57
N LYS A 131 -3.31 3.56 25.96
CA LYS A 131 -2.70 4.91 26.13
C LYS A 131 -2.02 5.42 24.86
N ILE A 132 -2.58 5.09 23.71
CA ILE A 132 -2.11 5.54 22.40
C ILE A 132 -2.78 6.88 22.08
N PRO A 133 -2.04 8.00 21.94
CA PRO A 133 -2.63 9.26 21.45
C PRO A 133 -2.92 9.14 19.95
N TRP A 134 -4.04 9.67 19.51
CA TRP A 134 -4.44 9.62 18.09
C TRP A 134 -5.02 10.92 17.59
N GLU A 135 -4.99 11.10 16.26
CA GLU A 135 -5.79 12.07 15.51
C GLU A 135 -6.88 11.35 14.74
N GLU A 136 -8.08 11.86 14.78
CA GLU A 136 -9.19 11.34 13.99
C GLU A 136 -9.27 12.07 12.64
N ARG A 137 -9.48 11.29 11.58
CA ARG A 137 -9.71 11.73 10.21
C ARG A 137 -10.82 10.89 9.59
N GLU A 138 -11.27 11.30 8.44
CA GLU A 138 -12.21 10.53 7.62
C GLU A 138 -11.62 10.28 6.25
N ARG A 139 -11.90 9.09 5.67
CA ARG A 139 -11.52 8.76 4.31
C ARG A 139 -12.67 8.07 3.60
N SER A 140 -12.91 8.49 2.34
CA SER A 140 -13.93 7.89 1.47
C SER A 140 -13.33 6.75 0.66
N PHE A 141 -14.00 5.61 0.68
CA PHE A 141 -13.64 4.39 -0.03
C PHE A 141 -14.71 4.03 -1.05
N ARG A 142 -14.29 3.47 -2.19
CA ARG A 142 -15.17 2.93 -3.22
C ARG A 142 -15.33 1.43 -3.00
N TYR A 143 -16.54 0.92 -3.19
CA TYR A 143 -16.87 -0.49 -3.09
C TYR A 143 -17.23 -1.08 -4.46
N SER A 144 -17.27 -2.42 -4.56
CA SER A 144 -17.61 -3.13 -5.80
C SER A 144 -19.03 -2.82 -6.31
N SER A 145 -19.92 -2.36 -5.43
CA SER A 145 -21.26 -1.85 -5.79
C SER A 145 -21.23 -0.52 -6.57
N GLY A 146 -20.07 0.15 -6.66
CA GLY A 146 -19.93 1.51 -7.17
C GLY A 146 -20.19 2.59 -6.09
N GLU A 147 -20.70 2.21 -4.93
CA GLU A 147 -20.96 3.11 -3.81
C GLU A 147 -19.67 3.63 -3.18
N ARG A 148 -19.72 4.86 -2.65
CA ARG A 148 -18.67 5.43 -1.82
C ARG A 148 -19.16 5.54 -0.39
N GLN A 149 -18.37 5.05 0.54
CA GLN A 149 -18.64 5.15 1.97
C GLN A 149 -17.45 5.81 2.65
N THR A 150 -17.74 6.70 3.61
CA THR A 150 -16.72 7.38 4.39
C THR A 150 -16.56 6.65 5.72
N HIS A 151 -15.30 6.37 6.08
CA HIS A 151 -14.95 5.65 7.29
C HIS A 151 -13.96 6.44 8.14
N PRO A 152 -14.03 6.34 9.48
CA PRO A 152 -13.07 6.96 10.37
C PRO A 152 -11.69 6.31 10.24
N VAL A 153 -10.66 7.15 10.35
CA VAL A 153 -9.26 6.78 10.32
C VAL A 153 -8.58 7.37 11.53
N PHE A 154 -8.02 6.52 12.39
CA PHE A 154 -7.24 6.96 13.55
C PHE A 154 -5.76 6.92 13.20
N ARG A 155 -5.08 8.06 13.34
CA ARG A 155 -3.66 8.22 13.02
C ARG A 155 -2.87 8.42 14.30
N PHE A 156 -1.78 7.71 14.44
CA PHE A 156 -0.82 7.87 15.54
C PHE A 156 0.59 7.49 15.07
N VAL A 157 1.57 7.71 15.95
CA VAL A 157 2.95 7.30 15.70
C VAL A 157 3.35 6.34 16.81
N ALA A 158 3.85 5.16 16.44
CA ALA A 158 4.44 4.19 17.37
C ALA A 158 5.95 4.11 17.12
N GLY A 159 6.76 4.60 18.09
CA GLY A 159 8.18 4.85 17.86
C GLY A 159 8.37 5.87 16.74
N ASP A 160 9.01 5.46 15.64
CA ASP A 160 9.23 6.30 14.45
C ASP A 160 8.29 5.94 13.28
N THR A 161 7.31 5.07 13.51
CA THR A 161 6.44 4.56 12.45
C THR A 161 5.06 5.19 12.54
N PRO A 162 4.61 5.93 11.51
CA PRO A 162 3.23 6.40 11.42
C PRO A 162 2.28 5.23 11.20
N PHE A 163 1.09 5.30 11.80
CA PHE A 163 0.01 4.34 11.64
C PHE A 163 -1.28 5.00 11.21
N GLU A 164 -2.04 4.31 10.37
CA GLU A 164 -3.42 4.61 10.03
C GLU A 164 -4.28 3.37 10.31
N LEU A 165 -5.18 3.48 11.29
CA LEU A 165 -6.20 2.47 11.55
C LEU A 165 -7.50 2.90 10.87
N ILE A 166 -7.86 2.23 9.80
CA ILE A 166 -9.08 2.46 9.04
C ILE A 166 -10.15 1.54 9.63
N VAL A 167 -11.18 2.12 10.24
CA VAL A 167 -12.23 1.33 10.90
C VAL A 167 -13.38 1.09 9.92
N LEU A 168 -13.59 -0.17 9.60
CA LEU A 168 -14.61 -0.64 8.67
C LEU A 168 -15.70 -1.41 9.42
N PRO A 169 -16.95 -1.43 8.94
CA PRO A 169 -17.99 -2.29 9.49
C PRO A 169 -17.63 -3.78 9.27
N ARG A 170 -18.08 -4.68 10.12
CA ARG A 170 -17.80 -6.11 10.00
C ARG A 170 -18.25 -6.73 8.68
N THR A 171 -19.25 -6.16 8.05
CA THR A 171 -19.69 -6.57 6.70
C THR A 171 -18.61 -6.41 5.64
N ALA A 172 -17.66 -5.48 5.84
CA ALA A 172 -16.53 -5.26 4.93
C ALA A 172 -15.50 -6.41 4.94
N LEU A 173 -15.52 -7.32 5.91
CA LEU A 173 -14.74 -8.57 5.83
C LEU A 173 -15.11 -9.42 4.60
N ARG A 174 -16.37 -9.37 4.17
CA ARG A 174 -16.86 -10.09 2.99
C ARG A 174 -16.89 -9.22 1.74
N ASN A 175 -17.11 -7.94 1.90
CA ASN A 175 -17.17 -6.96 0.82
C ASN A 175 -16.22 -5.79 1.14
N PRO A 176 -14.90 -5.98 1.03
CA PRO A 176 -13.92 -4.94 1.33
C PRO A 176 -13.96 -3.81 0.31
N PRO A 177 -13.45 -2.61 0.66
CA PRO A 177 -13.28 -1.53 -0.28
C PRO A 177 -12.34 -1.91 -1.42
N LEU A 178 -12.39 -1.16 -2.51
CA LEU A 178 -11.51 -1.35 -3.66
C LEU A 178 -10.15 -0.69 -3.39
N ASP A 179 -9.08 -1.42 -3.69
CA ASP A 179 -7.74 -0.88 -3.78
C ASP A 179 -7.69 0.21 -4.86
N PRO A 180 -7.13 1.40 -4.58
CA PRO A 180 -7.11 2.52 -5.52
C PRO A 180 -6.21 2.28 -6.73
N VAL A 181 -5.31 1.30 -6.68
CA VAL A 181 -4.36 0.97 -7.75
C VAL A 181 -4.93 -0.08 -8.69
N THR A 182 -5.34 -1.20 -8.12
CA THR A 182 -5.81 -2.37 -8.88
C THR A 182 -7.29 -2.32 -9.20
N GLU A 183 -8.05 -1.45 -8.51
CA GLU A 183 -9.52 -1.36 -8.56
C GLU A 183 -10.22 -2.69 -8.19
N ARG A 184 -9.52 -3.57 -7.46
CA ARG A 184 -10.03 -4.85 -6.96
C ARG A 184 -10.33 -4.79 -5.46
N PRO A 185 -11.20 -5.66 -4.94
CA PRO A 185 -11.48 -5.74 -3.51
C PRO A 185 -10.19 -5.97 -2.69
N GLU A 186 -9.84 -5.03 -1.82
CA GLU A 186 -8.63 -5.06 -1.00
C GLU A 186 -8.89 -5.80 0.31
N ARG A 187 -8.63 -7.10 0.33
CA ARG A 187 -8.84 -7.93 1.52
C ARG A 187 -7.78 -7.75 2.60
N GLY A 188 -6.60 -7.29 2.21
CA GLY A 188 -5.44 -7.22 3.08
C GLY A 188 -4.93 -8.58 3.55
N ALA A 189 -3.80 -8.57 4.27
CA ALA A 189 -3.20 -9.74 4.89
C ALA A 189 -3.55 -9.80 6.37
N GLY A 190 -4.01 -10.96 6.84
CA GLY A 190 -4.19 -11.25 8.27
C GLY A 190 -2.87 -11.52 8.96
N ILE A 191 -2.91 -11.76 10.28
CA ILE A 191 -1.71 -12.05 11.09
C ILE A 191 -0.94 -13.24 10.50
N ALA A 192 -1.60 -14.37 10.27
CA ALA A 192 -0.95 -15.56 9.73
C ALA A 192 -0.42 -15.36 8.31
N ASP A 193 -1.15 -14.59 7.47
CA ASP A 193 -0.71 -14.28 6.11
C ASP A 193 0.56 -13.43 6.13
N LEU A 194 0.64 -12.44 7.04
CA LEU A 194 1.81 -11.58 7.20
C LEU A 194 3.02 -12.34 7.75
N GLU A 195 2.81 -13.20 8.75
CA GLU A 195 3.86 -14.07 9.28
C GLU A 195 4.45 -14.98 8.19
N HIS A 196 3.59 -15.57 7.35
CA HIS A 196 4.03 -16.39 6.22
C HIS A 196 4.80 -15.60 5.17
N LEU A 197 4.34 -14.37 4.86
CA LEU A 197 5.02 -13.47 3.93
C LEU A 197 6.43 -13.11 4.42
N MET A 198 6.58 -12.77 5.71
CA MET A 198 7.87 -12.43 6.30
C MET A 198 8.84 -13.62 6.29
N ALA A 199 8.35 -14.84 6.60
CA ALA A 199 9.17 -16.05 6.56
C ALA A 199 9.67 -16.38 5.14
N GLN A 200 8.92 -16.06 4.09
CA GLN A 200 9.36 -16.23 2.70
C GLN A 200 10.43 -15.22 2.29
N ASP A 201 10.34 -13.98 2.76
CA ASP A 201 11.34 -12.94 2.49
C ASP A 201 12.68 -13.27 3.17
N ASP A 202 12.66 -13.83 4.39
CA ASP A 202 13.85 -14.28 5.11
C ASP A 202 14.58 -15.41 4.36
N ASP A 203 13.84 -16.42 3.85
CA ASP A 203 14.41 -17.55 3.08
C ASP A 203 15.05 -17.07 1.77
N TRP A 204 14.47 -16.07 1.11
CA TRP A 204 15.05 -15.45 -0.08
C TRP A 204 16.36 -14.71 0.22
N SER A 205 16.39 -13.91 1.31
CA SER A 205 17.57 -13.14 1.72
C SER A 205 18.74 -14.05 2.08
N LEU A 206 18.49 -15.18 2.73
CA LEU A 206 19.50 -16.17 3.07
C LEU A 206 20.10 -16.87 1.83
N ARG A 207 19.30 -17.07 0.78
CA ARG A 207 19.76 -17.67 -0.48
C ARG A 207 20.64 -16.73 -1.31
N GLU A 208 20.37 -15.42 -1.29
CA GLU A 208 21.21 -14.43 -1.98
C GLU A 208 22.57 -14.25 -1.30
N LEU A 209 22.65 -14.41 0.02
CA LEU A 209 23.91 -14.32 0.79
C LEU A 209 24.80 -15.58 0.66
N ALA A 210 24.26 -16.68 0.14
CA ALA A 210 24.95 -17.98 0.00
C ALA A 210 25.58 -18.19 -1.40
N ILE A 211 25.52 -17.20 -2.29
CA ILE A 211 26.12 -17.20 -3.63
C ILE A 211 27.31 -16.24 -3.67
#